data_d7c917b1b75b7aef265efa2e8f33b308
#
_entry.id   d7c917b1b75b7aef265efa2e8f33b308
#
_cell.length_a   1.000
_cell.length_b   1.000
_cell.length_c   1.000
_cell.angle_alpha   90.00
_cell.angle_beta   90.00
_cell.angle_gamma   90.00
#
_symmetry.space_group_name_H-M   'P 1'
#
loop_
_entity.id
_entity.type
_entity.pdbx_description
1 polymer ?
#
loop_
_entity_poly.entity_id
_entity_poly.type
_entity_poly.pdbx_seq_one_letter_code
_entity_poly.pdbx_strand_id
1 'polypeptide(L)'
;MDSSLPCFYSGHLLSSDQYENYFFYWLAPRPEDLVPSGSSNDESPLIVYLNGGPGSTSMNALWTGNGPLRVREIANSANGDDFSITYDTTISWQEAGDLLWID
;
A
#
# COMPACT_ATOMS: atom_id res chain seq x y z
N MET A 1 -13.67 -11.81 0.59
CA MET A 1 -12.94 -10.58 0.31
C MET A 1 -13.91 -9.48 -0.05
N ASP A 2 -13.71 -8.33 0.50
CA ASP A 2 -14.57 -7.19 0.23
C ASP A 2 -14.44 -6.76 -1.23
N SER A 3 -15.55 -6.72 -1.97
CA SER A 3 -15.56 -6.32 -3.37
C SER A 3 -15.24 -4.83 -3.56
N SER A 4 -15.22 -4.05 -2.47
CA SER A 4 -14.88 -2.63 -2.51
C SER A 4 -13.38 -2.37 -2.48
N LEU A 5 -12.56 -3.40 -2.28
CA LEU A 5 -11.11 -3.23 -2.27
C LEU A 5 -10.62 -2.87 -3.68
N PRO A 6 -9.76 -1.85 -3.80
CA PRO A 6 -9.23 -1.48 -5.10
C PRO A 6 -8.18 -2.48 -5.58
N CYS A 7 -7.81 -2.34 -6.84
CA CYS A 7 -6.69 -3.12 -7.38
C CYS A 7 -5.37 -2.54 -6.90
N PHE A 8 -4.54 -3.41 -6.35
CA PHE A 8 -3.15 -3.09 -6.05
C PHE A 8 -2.25 -3.80 -7.05
N TYR A 9 -1.05 -3.32 -7.20
CA TYR A 9 -0.05 -3.92 -8.07
C TYR A 9 1.18 -4.25 -7.25
N SER A 10 1.81 -5.36 -7.56
CA SER A 10 3.06 -5.73 -6.90
C SER A 10 3.97 -6.46 -7.90
N GLY A 11 5.23 -6.48 -7.59
CA GLY A 11 6.21 -7.15 -8.44
C GLY A 11 7.61 -6.92 -7.95
N HIS A 12 8.56 -7.14 -8.83
CA HIS A 12 9.97 -7.00 -8.52
C HIS A 12 10.63 -6.06 -9.51
N LEU A 13 11.48 -5.17 -8.99
CA LEU A 13 12.28 -4.25 -9.77
C LEU A 13 13.72 -4.75 -9.77
N LEU A 14 14.30 -4.92 -10.96
CA LEU A 14 15.70 -5.31 -11.07
C LEU A 14 16.58 -4.14 -10.65
N SER A 15 17.40 -4.36 -9.62
CA SER A 15 18.31 -3.34 -9.11
C SER A 15 19.70 -3.43 -9.72
N SER A 16 20.09 -4.61 -10.20
CA SER A 16 21.42 -4.82 -10.81
C SER A 16 21.37 -6.03 -11.73
N ASP A 17 21.73 -5.81 -12.99
CA ASP A 17 21.84 -6.89 -13.98
C ASP A 17 22.97 -7.85 -13.61
N GLN A 18 24.04 -7.31 -13.03
CA GLN A 18 25.25 -8.08 -12.73
C GLN A 18 25.04 -9.12 -11.65
N TYR A 19 24.20 -8.78 -10.65
CA TYR A 19 24.05 -9.61 -9.46
C TYR A 19 22.64 -10.19 -9.32
N GLU A 20 21.75 -9.94 -10.28
CA GLU A 20 20.36 -10.43 -10.24
C GLU A 20 19.65 -10.07 -8.93
N ASN A 21 19.90 -8.86 -8.44
CA ASN A 21 19.24 -8.35 -7.23
C ASN A 21 17.95 -7.65 -7.61
N TYR A 22 16.91 -7.90 -6.80
CA TYR A 22 15.57 -7.36 -7.05
C TYR A 22 15.05 -6.69 -5.79
N PHE A 23 14.27 -5.61 -5.98
CA PHE A 23 13.46 -5.02 -4.93
C PHE A 23 12.00 -5.41 -5.15
N PHE A 24 11.33 -5.76 -4.08
CA PHE A 24 9.88 -5.96 -4.11
C PHE A 24 9.20 -4.61 -4.04
N TYR A 25 8.10 -4.44 -4.78
CA TYR A 25 7.30 -3.22 -4.68
C TYR A 25 5.81 -3.55 -4.56
N TRP A 26 5.10 -2.62 -3.91
CA TRP A 26 3.65 -2.64 -3.83
C TRP A 26 3.17 -1.24 -4.22
N LEU A 27 2.29 -1.17 -5.21
CA LEU A 27 1.74 0.08 -5.73
C LEU A 27 0.26 0.15 -5.43
N ALA A 28 -0.17 1.21 -4.75
CA ALA A 28 -1.57 1.52 -4.52
C ALA A 28 -1.93 2.80 -5.27
N PRO A 29 -2.59 2.69 -6.42
CA PRO A 29 -3.00 3.87 -7.18
C PRO A 29 -3.98 4.72 -6.40
N ARG A 30 -3.92 6.03 -6.60
CA ARG A 30 -4.87 6.96 -6.03
C ARG A 30 -6.27 6.64 -6.55
N PRO A 31 -7.27 6.44 -5.67
CA PRO A 31 -8.64 6.21 -6.12
C PRO A 31 -9.16 7.39 -6.96
N GLU A 32 -9.94 7.09 -7.99
CA GLU A 32 -10.48 8.12 -8.88
C GLU A 32 -11.33 9.14 -8.15
N ASP A 33 -12.08 8.71 -7.15
CA ASP A 33 -12.94 9.59 -6.36
C ASP A 33 -12.15 10.57 -5.48
N LEU A 34 -10.85 10.33 -5.28
CA LEU A 34 -9.97 11.23 -4.54
C LEU A 34 -9.21 12.20 -5.45
N VAL A 35 -9.29 12.01 -6.77
CA VAL A 35 -8.67 12.93 -7.72
C VAL A 35 -9.53 14.19 -7.80
N PRO A 36 -8.92 15.40 -7.65
CA PRO A 36 -9.68 16.65 -7.71
C PRO A 36 -10.43 16.79 -9.03
N SER A 37 -11.62 17.42 -8.94
CA SER A 37 -12.44 17.71 -10.10
C SER A 37 -11.66 18.52 -11.13
N GLY A 38 -11.68 18.08 -12.39
CA GLY A 38 -10.95 18.75 -13.47
C GLY A 38 -9.51 18.30 -13.64
N SER A 39 -9.03 17.41 -12.77
CA SER A 39 -7.72 16.81 -12.89
C SER A 39 -7.84 15.41 -13.48
N SER A 40 -6.78 14.93 -14.12
CA SER A 40 -6.71 13.55 -14.61
C SER A 40 -5.89 12.69 -13.65
N ASN A 41 -6.06 11.36 -13.74
CA ASN A 41 -5.23 10.44 -12.96
C ASN A 41 -3.75 10.57 -13.32
N ASP A 42 -3.46 11.01 -14.55
CA ASP A 42 -2.08 11.21 -15.02
C ASP A 42 -1.38 12.35 -14.29
N GLU A 43 -2.14 13.22 -13.63
CA GLU A 43 -1.60 14.34 -12.89
C GLU A 43 -1.33 14.01 -11.43
N SER A 44 -1.71 12.83 -10.97
CA SER A 44 -1.45 12.41 -9.60
C SER A 44 0.04 12.20 -9.38
N PRO A 45 0.61 12.78 -8.32
CA PRO A 45 2.02 12.53 -8.02
C PRO A 45 2.23 11.09 -7.57
N LEU A 46 3.43 10.59 -7.81
CA LEU A 46 3.86 9.31 -7.28
C LEU A 46 4.63 9.54 -5.98
N ILE A 47 4.13 8.98 -4.90
CA ILE A 47 4.76 9.10 -3.59
C ILE A 47 5.46 7.77 -3.29
N VAL A 48 6.78 7.82 -3.16
CA VAL A 48 7.58 6.63 -2.86
C VAL A 48 7.90 6.60 -1.38
N TYR A 49 7.65 5.48 -0.73
CA TYR A 49 7.95 5.29 0.68
C TYR A 49 9.01 4.21 0.86
N LEU A 50 10.04 4.57 1.62
CA LEU A 50 11.12 3.66 1.99
C LEU A 50 11.22 3.65 3.51
N ASN A 51 11.08 2.47 4.11
CA ASN A 51 11.16 2.34 5.55
C ASN A 51 12.63 2.45 6.00
N GLY A 52 12.83 3.02 7.17
CA GLY A 52 14.17 3.17 7.73
C GLY A 52 14.56 2.02 8.65
N GLY A 53 15.70 2.20 9.37
CA GLY A 53 16.21 1.22 10.32
C GLY A 53 16.60 -0.07 9.62
N PRO A 54 17.77 -0.12 8.92
CA PRO A 54 18.04 -1.16 7.93
C PRO A 54 17.51 -2.55 8.33
N GLY A 55 16.89 -3.24 7.37
CA GLY A 55 16.31 -4.56 7.62
C GLY A 55 14.83 -4.55 7.96
N SER A 56 14.21 -3.37 8.04
CA SER A 56 12.77 -3.27 8.28
C SER A 56 12.02 -3.09 6.97
N THR A 57 10.98 -3.88 6.76
CA THR A 57 10.23 -3.84 5.50
C THR A 57 9.39 -2.58 5.37
N SER A 58 9.36 -2.02 4.15
CA SER A 58 8.49 -0.88 3.84
C SER A 58 7.01 -1.25 3.89
N MET A 59 6.69 -2.54 3.80
CA MET A 59 5.31 -3.01 3.89
C MET A 59 4.67 -2.74 5.25
N ASN A 60 5.45 -2.53 6.30
CA ASN A 60 4.90 -2.15 7.60
C ASN A 60 4.04 -0.90 7.51
N ALA A 61 4.46 0.08 6.73
CA ALA A 61 3.70 1.32 6.58
C ALA A 61 2.37 1.11 5.85
N LEU A 62 2.31 0.14 4.94
CA LEU A 62 1.08 -0.21 4.25
C LEU A 62 -0.01 -0.62 5.25
N TRP A 63 0.36 -1.36 6.29
CA TRP A 63 -0.57 -1.93 7.25
C TRP A 63 -0.74 -1.11 8.53
N THR A 64 0.24 -0.28 8.88
CA THR A 64 0.24 0.42 10.17
C THR A 64 0.51 1.91 10.08
N GLY A 65 0.82 2.42 8.90
CA GLY A 65 1.22 3.81 8.72
C GLY A 65 0.44 4.54 7.65
N ASN A 66 1.11 4.85 6.55
CA ASN A 66 0.56 5.70 5.50
C ASN A 66 -0.30 4.98 4.47
N GLY A 67 -0.39 3.66 4.55
CA GLY A 67 -1.22 2.89 3.64
C GLY A 67 -2.67 2.79 4.07
N PRO A 68 -3.55 2.33 3.16
CA PRO A 68 -4.99 2.32 3.42
C PRO A 68 -5.50 1.06 4.11
N LEU A 69 -4.63 0.10 4.37
CA LEU A 69 -5.03 -1.18 4.93
C LEU A 69 -4.75 -1.25 6.42
N ARG A 70 -5.64 -1.91 7.13
CA ARG A 70 -5.45 -2.21 8.55
C ARG A 70 -5.89 -3.63 8.83
N VAL A 71 -5.14 -4.30 9.70
CA VAL A 71 -5.48 -5.64 10.17
C VAL A 71 -5.93 -5.54 11.60
N ARG A 72 -7.08 -6.12 11.90
CA ARG A 72 -7.62 -6.16 13.25
C ARG A 72 -7.88 -7.61 13.65
N GLU A 73 -7.58 -7.93 14.89
CA GLU A 73 -7.96 -9.20 15.46
C GLU A 73 -9.47 -9.18 15.72
N ILE A 74 -10.13 -10.28 15.34
CA ILE A 74 -11.56 -10.42 15.58
C ILE A 74 -11.75 -10.91 17.00
N ALA A 75 -12.34 -10.06 17.84
CA ALA A 75 -12.63 -10.42 19.22
C ALA A 75 -13.68 -11.54 19.27
N ASN A 76 -13.48 -12.49 20.19
CA ASN A 76 -14.41 -13.60 20.43
C ASN A 76 -14.57 -14.55 19.24
N SER A 77 -13.56 -14.63 18.35
CA SER A 77 -13.60 -15.64 17.31
C SER A 77 -13.47 -17.03 17.94
N ALA A 78 -14.06 -18.01 17.27
CA ALA A 78 -14.05 -19.40 17.75
C ALA A 78 -12.64 -19.97 17.92
N ASN A 79 -11.71 -19.52 17.06
CA ASN A 79 -10.33 -20.01 17.04
C ASN A 79 -9.35 -19.06 17.73
N GLY A 80 -9.76 -17.85 18.08
CA GLY A 80 -8.89 -16.86 18.69
C GLY A 80 -7.84 -16.27 17.77
N ASP A 81 -7.79 -16.70 16.53
CA ASP A 81 -6.76 -16.34 15.55
C ASP A 81 -7.33 -15.66 14.29
N ASP A 82 -8.59 -15.27 14.32
CA ASP A 82 -9.21 -14.65 13.16
C ASP A 82 -8.88 -13.16 13.09
N PHE A 83 -8.64 -12.68 11.89
CA PHE A 83 -8.33 -11.29 11.62
C PHE A 83 -9.24 -10.73 10.54
N SER A 84 -9.51 -9.44 10.62
CA SER A 84 -10.19 -8.73 9.53
C SER A 84 -9.24 -7.70 8.91
N ILE A 85 -9.41 -7.48 7.61
CA ILE A 85 -8.68 -6.46 6.87
C ILE A 85 -9.67 -5.38 6.49
N THR A 86 -9.36 -4.13 6.87
CA THR A 86 -10.17 -2.98 6.50
C THR A 86 -9.41 -2.09 5.54
N TYR A 87 -10.16 -1.48 4.62
CA TYR A 87 -9.64 -0.50 3.68
C TYR A 87 -10.25 0.86 4.02
N ASP A 88 -9.38 1.84 4.24
CA ASP A 88 -9.81 3.19 4.64
C ASP A 88 -8.85 4.21 4.05
N THR A 89 -9.30 4.96 3.05
CA THR A 89 -8.49 5.98 2.40
C THR A 89 -8.32 7.23 3.24
N THR A 90 -9.17 7.45 4.24
CA THR A 90 -9.07 8.66 5.08
C THR A 90 -7.82 8.67 5.95
N ILE A 91 -7.23 7.52 6.20
CA ILE A 91 -6.00 7.39 7.00
C ILE A 91 -4.78 7.18 6.12
N SER A 92 -4.93 7.25 4.81
CA SER A 92 -3.87 6.94 3.85
C SER A 92 -3.40 8.19 3.13
N TRP A 93 -2.12 8.19 2.78
CA TRP A 93 -1.56 9.22 1.92
C TRP A 93 -2.05 9.13 0.47
N GLN A 94 -2.88 8.14 0.13
CA GLN A 94 -3.50 8.05 -1.19
C GLN A 94 -4.36 9.24 -1.54
N GLU A 95 -4.78 10.03 -0.56
CA GLU A 95 -5.47 11.27 -0.83
C GLU A 95 -4.58 12.24 -1.62
N ALA A 96 -3.26 12.14 -1.47
CA ALA A 96 -2.31 13.04 -2.11
C ALA A 96 -1.75 12.52 -3.42
N GLY A 97 -1.85 11.24 -3.69
CA GLY A 97 -1.28 10.66 -4.91
C GLY A 97 -1.24 9.14 -4.90
N ASP A 98 -0.56 8.59 -5.90
CA ASP A 98 -0.30 7.16 -5.96
C ASP A 98 0.81 6.81 -4.97
N LEU A 99 0.65 5.73 -4.21
CA LEU A 99 1.65 5.31 -3.22
C LEU A 99 2.41 4.08 -3.72
N LEU A 100 3.73 4.15 -3.58
CA LEU A 100 4.63 3.06 -3.92
C LEU A 100 5.52 2.73 -2.73
N TRP A 101 5.40 1.51 -2.21
CA TRP A 101 6.29 1.00 -1.17
C TRP A 101 7.31 0.10 -1.83
N ILE A 102 8.59 0.33 -1.55
CA ILE A 102 9.69 -0.45 -2.10
C ILE A 102 10.44 -1.11 -0.95
N ASP A 103 10.69 -2.40 -1.11
CA ASP A 103 11.36 -3.17 -0.08
C ASP A 103 12.63 -3.87 -0.60
#